data_1516d8d067767144485d15871e1bf08e
#
_entry.id   1516d8d067767144485d15871e1bf08e
#
_cell.length_a   1.000
_cell.length_b   1.000
_cell.length_c   1.000
_cell.angle_alpha   90.00
_cell.angle_beta   90.00
_cell.angle_gamma   90.00
#
_symmetry.space_group_name_H-M   'P 1'
#
loop_
_entity.id
_entity.type
_entity.pdbx_description
1 polymer ?
#
loop_
_entity_poly.entity_id
_entity_poly.type
_entity_poly.pdbx_seq_one_letter_code
_entity_poly.pdbx_strand_id
1 'polypeptide(L)'
;MSAFPPPQVAADSPGRASLRDQAARVLLVLAAAGALVAMISAIGTVADAGPATRMVETWRLLGFGTFAGLFALLAYRPRYYAGVWELAIANKFALALFGLAYGAGTKDASNVLASDGTLALLLVAAYVLSRGWRAWSTLRVIDRLGGQIDADRADPASAA
;
A
#
# COMPACT_ATOMS: atom_id res chain seq x y z
N MET A 1 7.45 -15.81 48.69
CA MET A 1 6.69 -15.34 47.51
C MET A 1 7.70 -14.99 46.44
N SER A 2 7.94 -15.92 45.52
CA SER A 2 8.91 -15.73 44.40
C SER A 2 8.23 -14.92 43.31
N ALA A 3 8.67 -13.67 43.11
CA ALA A 3 8.17 -12.83 42.00
C ALA A 3 8.68 -13.41 40.67
N PHE A 4 7.78 -13.85 39.81
CA PHE A 4 8.09 -14.19 38.43
C PHE A 4 8.63 -12.95 37.71
N PRO A 5 9.80 -13.01 37.06
CA PRO A 5 10.25 -11.91 36.24
C PRO A 5 9.28 -11.70 35.08
N PRO A 6 8.97 -10.45 34.70
CA PRO A 6 8.09 -10.19 33.56
C PRO A 6 8.69 -10.76 32.27
N PRO A 7 7.84 -11.23 31.34
CA PRO A 7 8.32 -11.75 30.07
C PRO A 7 9.12 -10.69 29.33
N GLN A 8 10.40 -10.95 29.10
CA GLN A 8 11.25 -10.12 28.24
C GLN A 8 10.73 -10.25 26.82
N VAL A 9 9.98 -9.24 26.36
CA VAL A 9 9.69 -9.06 24.94
C VAL A 9 11.04 -8.84 24.27
N ALA A 10 11.48 -9.81 23.47
CA ALA A 10 12.70 -9.70 22.69
C ALA A 10 12.60 -8.44 21.81
N ALA A 11 13.25 -7.37 22.24
CA ALA A 11 13.35 -6.14 21.48
C ALA A 11 14.19 -6.47 20.23
N ASP A 12 13.58 -6.41 19.05
CA ASP A 12 14.29 -6.45 17.77
C ASP A 12 15.46 -5.48 17.86
N SER A 13 16.68 -5.95 17.61
CA SER A 13 17.88 -5.10 17.63
C SER A 13 17.64 -3.85 16.77
N PRO A 14 17.86 -2.63 17.29
CA PRO A 14 17.51 -1.37 16.59
C PRO A 14 18.00 -1.29 15.14
N GLY A 15 19.16 -1.88 14.84
CA GLY A 15 19.74 -1.89 13.50
C GLY A 15 18.97 -2.76 12.47
N ARG A 16 18.43 -3.92 12.89
CA ARG A 16 17.67 -4.79 11.97
C ARG A 16 16.30 -4.23 11.63
N ALA A 17 15.64 -3.58 12.58
CA ALA A 17 14.38 -2.90 12.33
C ALA A 17 14.55 -1.75 11.31
N SER A 18 15.65 -0.99 11.42
CA SER A 18 15.98 0.10 10.49
C SER A 18 16.24 -0.41 9.05
N LEU A 19 17.01 -1.48 8.87
CA LEU A 19 17.32 -2.04 7.54
C LEU A 19 16.06 -2.57 6.83
N ARG A 20 15.17 -3.24 7.54
CA ARG A 20 13.90 -3.72 6.98
C ARG A 20 13.01 -2.58 6.53
N ASP A 21 12.89 -1.54 7.34
CA ASP A 21 12.10 -0.36 7.02
C ASP A 21 12.68 0.39 5.81
N GLN A 22 14.01 0.49 5.71
CA GLN A 22 14.69 1.06 4.54
C GLN A 22 14.43 0.22 3.29
N ALA A 23 14.58 -1.11 3.36
CA ALA A 23 14.28 -1.98 2.23
C ALA A 23 12.84 -1.85 1.75
N ALA A 24 11.87 -1.83 2.68
CA ALA A 24 10.47 -1.62 2.33
C ALA A 24 10.24 -0.27 1.61
N ARG A 25 10.85 0.81 2.11
CA ARG A 25 10.76 2.13 1.46
C ARG A 25 11.38 2.14 0.07
N VAL A 26 12.55 1.52 -0.11
CA VAL A 26 13.19 1.41 -1.43
C VAL A 26 12.29 0.68 -2.41
N LEU A 27 11.70 -0.45 -2.02
CA LEU A 27 10.76 -1.19 -2.87
C LEU A 27 9.56 -0.33 -3.28
N LEU A 28 8.99 0.44 -2.35
CA LEU A 28 7.85 1.32 -2.62
C LEU A 28 8.22 2.51 -3.50
N VAL A 29 9.40 3.10 -3.30
CA VAL A 29 9.90 4.17 -4.17
C VAL A 29 10.13 3.67 -5.59
N LEU A 30 10.69 2.46 -5.75
CA LEU A 30 10.85 1.83 -7.06
C LEU A 30 9.48 1.55 -7.72
N ALA A 31 8.50 1.07 -6.95
CA ALA A 31 7.15 0.88 -7.45
C ALA A 31 6.50 2.19 -7.89
N ALA A 32 6.64 3.26 -7.09
CA ALA A 32 6.12 4.59 -7.42
C ALA A 32 6.79 5.16 -8.67
N ALA A 33 8.12 5.05 -8.78
CA ALA A 33 8.87 5.49 -9.96
C ALA A 33 8.46 4.71 -11.21
N GLY A 34 8.31 3.39 -11.11
CA GLY A 34 7.83 2.55 -12.22
C GLY A 34 6.43 2.92 -12.69
N ALA A 35 5.51 3.17 -11.75
CA ALA A 35 4.16 3.63 -12.07
C ALA A 35 4.15 5.03 -12.71
N LEU A 36 5.03 5.93 -12.26
CA LEU A 36 5.19 7.26 -12.85
C LEU A 36 5.74 7.18 -14.29
N VAL A 37 6.73 6.33 -14.53
CA VAL A 37 7.26 6.07 -15.88
C VAL A 37 6.17 5.50 -16.78
N ALA A 38 5.36 4.55 -16.29
CA ALA A 38 4.23 4.01 -17.03
C ALA A 38 3.19 5.10 -17.36
N MET A 39 2.89 5.99 -16.40
CA MET A 39 2.00 7.13 -16.62
C MET A 39 2.52 8.06 -17.72
N ILE A 40 3.81 8.44 -17.68
CA ILE A 40 4.43 9.31 -18.68
C ILE A 40 4.38 8.63 -20.07
N SER A 41 4.70 7.35 -20.14
CA SER A 41 4.65 6.59 -21.40
C SER A 41 3.23 6.49 -21.96
N ALA A 42 2.22 6.41 -21.11
CA ALA A 42 0.82 6.34 -21.52
C ALA A 42 0.29 7.65 -22.12
N ILE A 43 0.95 8.79 -21.92
CA ILE A 43 0.55 10.08 -22.54
C ILE A 43 0.55 9.97 -24.07
N GLY A 44 1.62 9.40 -24.64
CA GLY A 44 1.70 9.16 -26.09
C GLY A 44 0.60 8.21 -26.57
N THR A 45 0.36 7.12 -25.82
CA THR A 45 -0.70 6.15 -26.15
C THR A 45 -2.08 6.81 -26.19
N VAL A 46 -2.39 7.70 -25.26
CA VAL A 46 -3.66 8.45 -25.24
C VAL A 46 -3.75 9.43 -26.43
N ALA A 47 -2.65 10.09 -26.77
CA ALA A 47 -2.60 11.03 -27.88
C ALA A 47 -2.88 10.33 -29.24
N ASP A 48 -2.31 9.13 -29.40
CA ASP A 48 -2.44 8.34 -30.63
C ASP A 48 -3.72 7.48 -30.66
N ALA A 49 -4.48 7.41 -29.56
CA ALA A 49 -5.66 6.58 -29.45
C ALA A 49 -6.83 7.10 -30.31
N GLY A 50 -7.46 6.19 -31.05
CA GLY A 50 -8.69 6.46 -31.78
C GLY A 50 -9.89 6.67 -30.87
N PRO A 51 -11.01 7.19 -31.41
CA PRO A 51 -12.21 7.48 -30.59
C PRO A 51 -12.72 6.30 -29.79
N ALA A 52 -12.60 5.06 -30.31
CA ALA A 52 -13.08 3.85 -29.65
C ALA A 52 -12.28 3.43 -28.41
N THR A 53 -11.01 3.83 -28.31
CA THR A 53 -10.10 3.38 -27.21
C THR A 53 -9.59 4.51 -26.33
N ARG A 54 -9.72 5.76 -26.78
CA ARG A 54 -9.16 6.93 -26.09
C ARG A 54 -9.57 7.03 -24.61
N MET A 55 -10.84 6.75 -24.30
CA MET A 55 -11.33 6.81 -22.92
C MET A 55 -10.68 5.72 -22.05
N VAL A 56 -10.52 4.52 -22.58
CA VAL A 56 -9.87 3.40 -21.86
C VAL A 56 -8.39 3.71 -21.62
N GLU A 57 -7.68 4.26 -22.60
CA GLU A 57 -6.28 4.65 -22.45
C GLU A 57 -6.12 5.81 -21.48
N THR A 58 -7.04 6.77 -21.47
CA THR A 58 -7.07 7.85 -20.47
C THR A 58 -7.25 7.29 -19.05
N TRP A 59 -8.15 6.32 -18.89
CA TRP A 59 -8.38 5.65 -17.62
C TRP A 59 -7.14 4.91 -17.11
N ARG A 60 -6.45 4.22 -18.03
CA ARG A 60 -5.18 3.54 -17.75
C ARG A 60 -4.11 4.53 -17.28
N LEU A 61 -3.95 5.66 -17.97
CA LEU A 61 -3.02 6.72 -17.62
C LEU A 61 -3.28 7.26 -16.20
N LEU A 62 -4.53 7.62 -15.90
CA LEU A 62 -4.93 8.11 -14.57
C LEU A 62 -4.74 7.04 -13.49
N GLY A 63 -4.98 5.77 -13.83
CA GLY A 63 -4.72 4.63 -12.95
C GLY A 63 -3.24 4.54 -12.56
N PHE A 64 -2.32 4.69 -13.50
CA PHE A 64 -0.88 4.72 -13.22
C PHE A 64 -0.50 5.88 -12.29
N GLY A 65 -1.04 7.08 -12.52
CA GLY A 65 -0.84 8.25 -11.64
C GLY A 65 -1.35 8.01 -10.22
N THR A 66 -2.54 7.44 -10.10
CA THR A 66 -3.12 7.08 -8.79
C THR A 66 -2.24 6.09 -8.04
N PHE A 67 -1.77 5.02 -8.69
CA PHE A 67 -0.89 4.06 -8.05
C PHE A 67 0.49 4.62 -7.73
N ALA A 68 1.05 5.49 -8.58
CA ALA A 68 2.29 6.21 -8.24
C ALA A 68 2.13 7.00 -6.94
N GLY A 69 1.03 7.74 -6.79
CA GLY A 69 0.69 8.48 -5.57
C GLY A 69 0.50 7.56 -4.36
N LEU A 70 -0.23 6.45 -4.50
CA LEU A 70 -0.45 5.49 -3.41
C LEU A 70 0.87 4.85 -2.94
N PHE A 71 1.74 4.45 -3.87
CA PHE A 71 3.04 3.87 -3.51
C PHE A 71 3.96 4.90 -2.84
N ALA A 72 3.96 6.15 -3.31
CA ALA A 72 4.69 7.24 -2.67
C ALA A 72 4.16 7.52 -1.25
N LEU A 73 2.85 7.51 -1.05
CA LEU A 73 2.20 7.67 0.24
C LEU A 73 2.61 6.56 1.23
N LEU A 74 2.60 5.31 0.77
CA LEU A 74 3.03 4.15 1.56
C LEU A 74 4.54 4.21 1.86
N ALA A 75 5.38 4.68 0.93
CA ALA A 75 6.80 4.88 1.17
C ALA A 75 7.07 5.94 2.25
N TYR A 76 6.27 7.00 2.27
CA TYR A 76 6.38 8.07 3.24
C TYR A 76 6.00 7.61 4.66
N ARG A 77 4.83 6.95 4.81
CA ARG A 77 4.32 6.48 6.12
C ARG A 77 3.71 5.09 6.04
N PRO A 78 4.52 4.03 5.99
CA PRO A 78 4.04 2.66 5.73
C PRO A 78 3.13 2.08 6.81
N ARG A 79 3.10 2.66 8.01
CA ARG A 79 2.29 2.17 9.16
C ARG A 79 1.16 3.11 9.52
N TYR A 80 0.81 4.06 8.65
CA TYR A 80 -0.19 5.08 8.97
C TYR A 80 -1.53 4.84 8.27
N TYR A 81 -1.48 4.35 7.04
CA TYR A 81 -2.66 4.23 6.18
C TYR A 81 -3.20 2.80 6.21
N ALA A 82 -4.11 2.52 7.17
CA ALA A 82 -4.80 1.24 7.22
C ALA A 82 -5.71 1.06 5.98
N GLY A 83 -5.75 -0.16 5.46
CA GLY A 83 -6.55 -0.52 4.29
C GLY A 83 -5.92 -0.19 2.93
N VAL A 84 -5.02 0.80 2.85
CA VAL A 84 -4.39 1.19 1.57
C VAL A 84 -3.47 0.10 1.03
N TRP A 85 -2.75 -0.59 1.90
CA TRP A 85 -1.92 -1.73 1.52
C TRP A 85 -2.73 -2.87 0.92
N GLU A 86 -3.76 -3.26 1.63
CA GLU A 86 -4.62 -4.39 1.27
C GLU A 86 -5.33 -4.12 -0.06
N LEU A 87 -5.83 -2.90 -0.26
CA LEU A 87 -6.46 -2.50 -1.52
C LEU A 87 -5.46 -2.47 -2.69
N ALA A 88 -4.25 -1.93 -2.47
CA ALA A 88 -3.22 -1.90 -3.50
C ALA A 88 -2.76 -3.31 -3.90
N ILE A 89 -2.51 -4.18 -2.92
CA ILE A 89 -2.13 -5.58 -3.16
C ILE A 89 -3.26 -6.33 -3.86
N ALA A 90 -4.49 -6.23 -3.37
CA ALA A 90 -5.64 -6.91 -3.93
C ALA A 90 -5.89 -6.49 -5.39
N ASN A 91 -5.80 -5.19 -5.71
CA ASN A 91 -5.95 -4.70 -7.08
C ASN A 91 -4.87 -5.27 -8.00
N LYS A 92 -3.59 -5.23 -7.61
CA LYS A 92 -2.48 -5.73 -8.41
C LYS A 92 -2.56 -7.25 -8.61
N PHE A 93 -2.92 -7.97 -7.55
CA PHE A 93 -3.14 -9.41 -7.63
C PHE A 93 -4.31 -9.77 -8.55
N ALA A 94 -5.43 -9.06 -8.44
CA ALA A 94 -6.59 -9.27 -9.30
C ALA A 94 -6.26 -9.03 -10.78
N LEU A 95 -5.55 -7.95 -11.10
CA LEU A 95 -5.13 -7.66 -12.49
C LEU A 95 -4.20 -8.75 -13.03
N ALA A 96 -3.23 -9.22 -12.23
CA ALA A 96 -2.37 -10.33 -12.62
C ALA A 96 -3.17 -11.61 -12.87
N LEU A 97 -4.16 -11.90 -12.02
CA LEU A 97 -5.04 -13.07 -12.18
C LEU A 97 -5.88 -12.98 -13.45
N PHE A 98 -6.45 -11.81 -13.77
CA PHE A 98 -7.16 -11.60 -15.03
C PHE A 98 -6.24 -11.71 -16.23
N GLY A 99 -5.01 -11.17 -16.16
CA GLY A 99 -4.00 -11.33 -17.20
C GLY A 99 -3.68 -12.82 -17.47
N LEU A 100 -3.60 -13.62 -16.41
CA LEU A 100 -3.42 -15.07 -16.51
C LEU A 100 -4.65 -15.76 -17.11
N ALA A 101 -5.84 -15.41 -16.64
CA ALA A 101 -7.10 -16.05 -17.10
C ALA A 101 -7.42 -15.76 -18.56
N TYR A 102 -7.15 -14.55 -19.04
CA TYR A 102 -7.38 -14.19 -20.43
C TYR A 102 -6.33 -14.75 -21.39
N GLY A 103 -5.13 -15.06 -20.90
CA GLY A 103 -4.07 -15.71 -21.66
C GLY A 103 -3.44 -14.83 -22.74
N ALA A 104 -2.41 -15.39 -23.40
CA ALA A 104 -1.57 -14.67 -24.37
C ALA A 104 -2.31 -14.23 -25.65
N GLY A 105 -3.49 -14.79 -25.92
CA GLY A 105 -4.31 -14.39 -27.07
C GLY A 105 -5.02 -13.05 -26.90
N THR A 106 -5.11 -12.54 -25.66
CA THR A 106 -5.72 -11.24 -25.38
C THR A 106 -4.65 -10.15 -25.38
N LYS A 107 -4.92 -9.05 -26.08
CA LYS A 107 -4.02 -7.89 -26.12
C LYS A 107 -3.67 -7.44 -24.72
N ASP A 108 -2.39 -7.19 -24.47
CA ASP A 108 -1.81 -6.71 -23.20
C ASP A 108 -1.92 -7.68 -22.00
N ALA A 109 -2.60 -8.83 -22.09
CA ALA A 109 -2.78 -9.75 -20.98
C ALA A 109 -1.45 -10.23 -20.37
N SER A 110 -0.47 -10.60 -21.20
CA SER A 110 0.86 -11.03 -20.74
C SER A 110 1.64 -9.90 -20.07
N ASN A 111 1.52 -8.68 -20.57
CA ASN A 111 2.16 -7.50 -19.98
C ASN A 111 1.55 -7.16 -18.61
N VAL A 112 0.21 -7.22 -18.49
CA VAL A 112 -0.50 -7.00 -17.24
C VAL A 112 -0.12 -8.10 -16.23
N LEU A 113 -0.11 -9.37 -16.63
CA LEU A 113 0.32 -10.47 -15.75
C LEU A 113 1.74 -10.22 -15.22
N ALA A 114 2.67 -9.88 -16.10
CA ALA A 114 4.07 -9.67 -15.70
C ALA A 114 4.24 -8.44 -14.81
N SER A 115 3.68 -7.30 -15.20
CA SER A 115 3.86 -6.03 -14.48
C SER A 115 3.10 -6.01 -13.14
N ASP A 116 1.80 -6.33 -13.16
CA ASP A 116 0.98 -6.28 -11.96
C ASP A 116 1.28 -7.46 -11.01
N GLY A 117 1.65 -8.62 -11.54
CA GLY A 117 2.15 -9.75 -10.76
C GLY A 117 3.45 -9.41 -10.03
N THR A 118 4.42 -8.81 -10.72
CA THR A 118 5.67 -8.33 -10.09
C THR A 118 5.38 -7.28 -9.02
N LEU A 119 4.51 -6.30 -9.31
CA LEU A 119 4.10 -5.28 -8.34
C LEU A 119 3.38 -5.89 -7.14
N ALA A 120 2.50 -6.87 -7.33
CA ALA A 120 1.83 -7.56 -6.22
C ALA A 120 2.84 -8.22 -5.27
N LEU A 121 3.82 -8.97 -5.81
CA LEU A 121 4.87 -9.61 -5.02
C LEU A 121 5.74 -8.57 -4.28
N LEU A 122 6.12 -7.50 -4.95
CA LEU A 122 6.90 -6.40 -4.38
C LEU A 122 6.15 -5.72 -3.24
N LEU A 123 4.85 -5.46 -3.42
CA LEU A 123 4.00 -4.86 -2.39
C LEU A 123 3.84 -5.80 -1.18
N VAL A 124 3.64 -7.10 -1.39
CA VAL A 124 3.59 -8.08 -0.29
C VAL A 124 4.91 -8.10 0.47
N ALA A 125 6.05 -8.12 -0.23
CA ALA A 125 7.36 -8.07 0.41
C ALA A 125 7.53 -6.79 1.24
N ALA A 126 7.19 -5.62 0.67
CA ALA A 126 7.26 -4.34 1.37
C ALA A 126 6.31 -4.28 2.58
N TYR A 127 5.09 -4.83 2.46
CA TYR A 127 4.11 -4.94 3.54
C TYR A 127 4.64 -5.74 4.72
N VAL A 128 5.24 -6.91 4.44
CA VAL A 128 5.82 -7.78 5.47
C VAL A 128 7.05 -7.11 6.10
N LEU A 129 7.95 -6.54 5.31
CA LEU A 129 9.15 -5.86 5.79
C LEU A 129 8.82 -4.66 6.68
N SER A 130 7.87 -3.84 6.27
CA SER A 130 7.43 -2.64 7.00
C SER A 130 6.50 -2.97 8.18
N ARG A 131 6.00 -4.21 8.29
CA ARG A 131 4.92 -4.58 9.22
C ARG A 131 3.68 -3.71 8.99
N GLY A 132 3.26 -3.56 7.73
CA GLY A 132 2.17 -2.67 7.30
C GLY A 132 0.85 -2.88 8.06
N TRP A 133 0.57 -4.13 8.52
CA TRP A 133 -0.60 -4.46 9.35
C TRP A 133 -0.68 -3.66 10.66
N ARG A 134 0.42 -3.06 11.12
CA ARG A 134 0.42 -2.20 12.33
C ARG A 134 -0.36 -0.90 12.12
N ALA A 135 -0.64 -0.51 10.88
CA ALA A 135 -1.51 0.62 10.59
C ALA A 135 -2.90 0.46 11.24
N TRP A 136 -3.42 -0.76 11.30
CA TRP A 136 -4.70 -1.07 11.95
C TRP A 136 -4.68 -0.90 13.47
N SER A 137 -3.53 -1.14 14.11
CA SER A 137 -3.41 -0.91 15.56
C SER A 137 -3.38 0.58 15.90
N THR A 138 -2.85 1.41 15.02
CA THR A 138 -2.84 2.87 15.19
C THR A 138 -4.25 3.45 15.15
N LEU A 139 -5.11 3.00 14.24
CA LEU A 139 -6.53 3.40 14.19
C LEU A 139 -7.26 3.07 15.50
N ARG A 140 -7.09 1.85 16.02
CA ARG A 140 -7.74 1.42 17.25
C ARG A 140 -7.34 2.27 18.48
N VAL A 141 -6.13 2.80 18.51
CA VAL A 141 -5.69 3.70 19.59
C VAL A 141 -6.37 5.06 19.44
N ILE A 142 -6.47 5.60 18.24
CA ILE A 142 -7.14 6.88 17.96
C ILE A 142 -8.63 6.79 18.33
N ASP A 143 -9.32 5.71 17.97
CA ASP A 143 -10.73 5.49 18.30
C ASP A 143 -10.95 5.44 19.84
N ARG A 144 -10.06 4.77 20.57
CA ARG A 144 -10.14 4.72 22.04
C ARG A 144 -9.95 6.08 22.69
N LEU A 145 -8.95 6.85 22.22
CA LEU A 145 -8.70 8.20 22.73
C LEU A 145 -9.86 9.15 22.42
N GLY A 146 -10.44 9.05 21.22
CA GLY A 146 -11.63 9.79 20.83
C GLY A 146 -12.82 9.48 21.75
N GLY A 147 -13.09 8.19 22.00
CA GLY A 147 -14.16 7.77 22.92
C GLY A 147 -13.95 8.21 24.37
N GLN A 148 -12.69 8.29 24.86
CA GLN A 148 -12.39 8.82 26.20
C GLN A 148 -12.65 10.33 26.29
N ILE A 149 -12.23 11.10 25.28
CA ILE A 149 -12.46 12.56 25.24
C ILE A 149 -13.96 12.86 25.22
N ASP A 150 -14.75 12.09 24.49
CA ASP A 150 -16.20 12.27 24.43
C ASP A 150 -16.87 11.89 25.76
N ALA A 151 -16.41 10.85 26.44
CA ALA A 151 -16.90 10.44 27.76
C ALA A 151 -16.57 11.48 28.83
N ASP A 152 -15.34 12.01 28.86
CA ASP A 152 -14.93 13.08 29.80
C ASP A 152 -15.70 14.37 29.55
N ARG A 153 -16.07 14.65 28.32
CA ARG A 153 -16.88 15.83 27.95
C ARG A 153 -18.36 15.68 28.34
N ALA A 154 -18.85 14.44 28.35
CA ALA A 154 -20.24 14.14 28.73
C ALA A 154 -20.46 14.09 30.26
N ASP A 155 -19.40 13.92 31.09
CA ASP A 155 -19.43 13.93 32.54
C ASP A 155 -18.66 15.13 33.12
N PRO A 156 -19.29 16.32 33.19
CA PRO A 156 -18.67 17.53 33.75
C PRO A 156 -18.39 17.44 35.26
N ALA A 157 -18.92 16.42 35.96
CA ALA A 157 -18.67 16.21 37.39
C ALA A 157 -17.27 15.63 37.67
N SER A 158 -16.55 15.11 36.67
CA SER A 158 -15.18 14.60 36.83
C SER A 158 -14.11 15.72 36.79
N ALA A 159 -14.50 16.96 36.49
CA ALA A 159 -13.60 18.13 36.37
C ALA A 159 -13.59 19.04 37.62
N ALA A 160 -14.30 18.68 38.71
CA ALA A 160 -14.33 19.38 40.00
C ALA A 160 -13.62 18.56 41.08
#